data_0f85f462be9433c2a3684fe09bc51e79
#
_entry.id   0f85f462be9433c2a3684fe09bc51e79
#
_cell.length_a   1.000
_cell.length_b   1.000
_cell.length_c   1.000
_cell.angle_alpha   90.00
_cell.angle_beta   90.00
_cell.angle_gamma   90.00
#
_symmetry.space_group_name_H-M   'P 1'
#
loop_
_entity.id
_entity.type
_entity.pdbx_description
1 polymer ?
#
loop_
_entity_poly.entity_id
_entity_poly.type
_entity_poly.pdbx_seq_one_letter_code
_entity_poly.pdbx_strand_id
1 'polypeptide(L)'
;MFTAGEIAMIAVEDMREIAFSRPNVGMAMWYETLVEGSIFRESVLNIVRRDARTRIAHLLCEFALRLEVNELGRQASYELPLTQEQLGDAVSLTPVQVNRMLMSLAADGLISSDKLTISIGGWKKLAKVGDFDPRYLHLGQAA
;
A
#
# COMPACT_ATOMS: atom_id res chain seq x y z
N MET A 1 12.77 -4.73 3.71
CA MET A 1 12.14 -6.02 3.40
C MET A 1 11.62 -6.60 4.70
N PHE A 2 10.34 -6.93 4.79
CA PHE A 2 9.69 -7.36 6.04
C PHE A 2 9.60 -8.90 6.16
N THR A 3 9.84 -9.60 5.06
CA THR A 3 9.86 -11.07 4.97
C THR A 3 11.13 -11.54 4.27
N ALA A 4 11.47 -12.82 4.43
CA ALA A 4 12.57 -13.41 3.67
C ALA A 4 12.26 -13.36 2.16
N GLY A 5 13.26 -13.07 1.34
CA GLY A 5 13.12 -12.98 -0.11
C GLY A 5 14.48 -13.06 -0.80
N GLU A 6 14.46 -13.30 -2.10
CA GLU A 6 15.64 -13.28 -2.95
C GLU A 6 15.73 -11.92 -3.67
N ILE A 7 16.94 -11.40 -3.81
CA ILE A 7 17.21 -10.15 -4.52
C ILE A 7 18.16 -10.46 -5.67
N ALA A 8 17.74 -10.13 -6.89
CA ALA A 8 18.60 -10.13 -8.07
C ALA A 8 19.21 -8.73 -8.26
N MET A 9 20.52 -8.66 -8.42
CA MET A 9 21.23 -7.44 -8.77
C MET A 9 21.67 -7.51 -10.23
N ILE A 10 21.31 -6.48 -11.00
CA ILE A 10 21.64 -6.38 -12.43
C ILE A 10 22.48 -5.12 -12.61
N ALA A 11 23.55 -5.19 -13.39
CA ALA A 11 24.37 -4.04 -13.68
C ALA A 11 23.58 -2.98 -14.47
N VAL A 12 23.82 -1.71 -14.19
CA VAL A 12 23.11 -0.59 -14.86
C VAL A 12 23.32 -0.62 -16.36
N GLU A 13 24.53 -1.01 -16.80
CA GLU A 13 24.89 -1.16 -18.21
C GLU A 13 24.04 -2.20 -18.92
N ASP A 14 23.84 -3.38 -18.30
CA ASP A 14 23.02 -4.47 -18.83
C ASP A 14 21.55 -4.06 -18.90
N MET A 15 21.04 -3.38 -17.86
CA MET A 15 19.69 -2.84 -17.85
C MET A 15 19.48 -1.82 -18.97
N ARG A 16 20.46 -0.96 -19.21
CA ARG A 16 20.42 0.03 -20.30
C ARG A 16 20.41 -0.65 -21.66
N GLU A 17 21.28 -1.62 -21.88
CA GLU A 17 21.33 -2.39 -23.12
C GLU A 17 19.98 -3.09 -23.40
N ILE A 18 19.40 -3.74 -22.41
CA ILE A 18 18.09 -4.39 -22.53
C ILE A 18 17.00 -3.37 -22.86
N ALA A 19 16.96 -2.23 -22.16
CA ALA A 19 15.95 -1.20 -22.39
C ALA A 19 16.00 -0.62 -23.82
N PHE A 20 17.19 -0.43 -24.38
CA PHE A 20 17.35 0.10 -25.74
C PHE A 20 17.21 -0.97 -26.83
N SER A 21 17.65 -2.20 -26.58
CA SER A 21 17.53 -3.30 -27.55
C SER A 21 16.12 -3.88 -27.62
N ARG A 22 15.32 -3.71 -26.56
CA ARG A 22 13.94 -4.21 -26.45
C ARG A 22 12.99 -3.09 -26.04
N PRO A 23 12.42 -2.34 -26.98
CA PRO A 23 11.61 -1.15 -26.68
C PRO A 23 10.44 -1.42 -25.73
N ASN A 24 9.79 -2.59 -25.81
CA ASN A 24 8.70 -2.95 -24.91
C ASN A 24 9.18 -3.07 -23.44
N VAL A 25 10.40 -3.56 -23.22
CA VAL A 25 11.00 -3.62 -21.87
C VAL A 25 11.32 -2.21 -21.38
N GLY A 26 11.91 -1.39 -22.23
CA GLY A 26 12.19 0.02 -21.92
C GLY A 26 10.92 0.79 -21.57
N MET A 27 9.84 0.58 -22.32
CA MET A 27 8.52 1.18 -22.03
C MET A 27 7.94 0.70 -20.71
N ALA A 28 8.04 -0.59 -20.40
CA ALA A 28 7.57 -1.15 -19.14
C ALA A 28 8.35 -0.57 -17.93
N MET A 29 9.66 -0.47 -18.03
CA MET A 29 10.51 0.15 -17.00
C MET A 29 10.16 1.63 -16.79
N TRP A 30 9.93 2.37 -17.86
CA TRP A 30 9.52 3.77 -17.78
C TRP A 30 8.15 3.91 -17.14
N TYR A 31 7.18 3.09 -17.54
CA TYR A 31 5.84 3.08 -16.97
C TYR A 31 5.90 2.79 -15.45
N GLU A 32 6.66 1.77 -15.04
CA GLU A 32 6.83 1.43 -13.62
C GLU A 32 7.41 2.60 -12.83
N THR A 33 8.39 3.31 -13.38
CA THR A 33 8.95 4.51 -12.74
C THR A 33 7.90 5.61 -12.53
N LEU A 34 6.96 5.77 -13.46
CA LEU A 34 5.86 6.75 -13.33
C LEU A 34 4.85 6.31 -12.27
N VAL A 35 4.54 5.01 -12.21
CA VAL A 35 3.67 4.43 -11.18
C VAL A 35 4.28 4.61 -9.79
N GLU A 36 5.54 4.23 -9.60
CA GLU A 36 6.27 4.44 -8.36
C GLU A 36 6.31 5.92 -7.95
N GLY A 37 6.55 6.82 -8.89
CA GLY A 37 6.48 8.26 -8.65
C GLY A 37 5.08 8.74 -8.24
N SER A 38 4.03 8.11 -8.73
CA SER A 38 2.64 8.39 -8.34
C SER A 38 2.35 7.94 -6.91
N ILE A 39 2.77 6.72 -6.57
CA ILE A 39 2.65 6.15 -5.22
C ILE A 39 3.42 7.01 -4.21
N PHE A 40 4.65 7.39 -4.54
CA PHE A 40 5.45 8.25 -3.66
C PHE A 40 4.78 9.60 -3.39
N ARG A 41 4.23 10.26 -4.42
CA ARG A 41 3.49 11.53 -4.23
C ARG A 41 2.29 11.35 -3.32
N GLU A 42 1.53 10.26 -3.48
CA GLU A 42 0.38 9.96 -2.61
C GLU A 42 0.82 9.69 -1.17
N SER A 43 1.93 8.99 -0.95
CA SER A 43 2.51 8.75 0.37
C SER A 43 2.88 10.07 1.06
N VAL A 44 3.48 11.01 0.34
CA VAL A 44 3.80 12.35 0.86
C VAL A 44 2.51 13.10 1.24
N LEU A 45 1.48 13.09 0.37
CA LEU A 45 0.19 13.71 0.67
C LEU A 45 -0.47 13.07 1.89
N ASN A 46 -0.37 11.75 2.03
CA ASN A 46 -0.90 11.02 3.17
C ASN A 46 -0.31 11.54 4.49
N ILE A 47 1.01 11.75 4.53
CA ILE A 47 1.72 12.22 5.73
C ILE A 47 1.43 13.71 6.01
N VAL A 48 1.42 14.53 4.97
CA VAL A 48 1.37 16.01 5.14
C VAL A 48 -0.05 16.52 5.40
N ARG A 49 -1.07 15.92 4.78
CA ARG A 49 -2.42 16.51 4.77
C ARG A 49 -3.46 15.76 5.59
N ARG A 50 -3.27 14.45 5.82
CA ARG A 50 -4.28 13.64 6.51
C ARG A 50 -4.01 13.54 8.00
N ASP A 51 -5.06 13.43 8.80
CA ASP A 51 -4.95 13.12 10.22
C ASP A 51 -4.51 11.66 10.44
N ALA A 52 -4.11 11.33 11.67
CA ALA A 52 -3.55 10.03 12.01
C ALA A 52 -4.48 8.85 11.68
N ARG A 53 -5.80 9.02 11.86
CA ARG A 53 -6.77 7.97 11.58
C ARG A 53 -6.93 7.75 10.08
N THR A 54 -7.04 8.83 9.33
CA THR A 54 -7.13 8.81 7.87
C THR A 54 -5.88 8.19 7.26
N ARG A 55 -4.67 8.52 7.77
CA ARG A 55 -3.41 7.93 7.31
C ARG A 55 -3.39 6.41 7.43
N ILE A 56 -3.79 5.87 8.58
CA ILE A 56 -3.85 4.41 8.79
C ILE A 56 -4.91 3.79 7.89
N ALA A 57 -6.11 4.34 7.82
CA ALA A 57 -7.18 3.82 6.96
C ALA A 57 -6.76 3.79 5.48
N HIS A 58 -6.10 4.85 4.99
CA HIS A 58 -5.55 4.93 3.65
C HIS A 58 -4.54 3.82 3.37
N LEU A 59 -3.54 3.68 4.24
CA LEU A 59 -2.50 2.66 4.12
C LEU A 59 -3.09 1.24 4.10
N LEU A 60 -4.08 0.95 4.95
CA LEU A 60 -4.76 -0.35 4.97
C LEU A 60 -5.51 -0.62 3.66
N CYS A 61 -6.15 0.40 3.07
CA CYS A 61 -6.77 0.26 1.74
C CYS A 61 -5.74 0.00 0.65
N GLU A 62 -4.61 0.70 0.66
CA GLU A 62 -3.52 0.50 -0.29
C GLU A 62 -2.97 -0.92 -0.22
N PHE A 63 -2.64 -1.40 0.98
CA PHE A 63 -2.17 -2.78 1.16
C PHE A 63 -3.18 -3.81 0.68
N ALA A 64 -4.46 -3.63 0.99
CA ALA A 64 -5.51 -4.54 0.54
C ALA A 64 -5.55 -4.69 -0.98
N LEU A 65 -5.40 -3.58 -1.73
CA LEU A 65 -5.39 -3.62 -3.19
C LEU A 65 -4.07 -4.17 -3.75
N ARG A 66 -2.93 -3.79 -3.19
CA ARG A 66 -1.62 -4.24 -3.67
C ARG A 66 -1.36 -5.72 -3.41
N LEU A 67 -1.96 -6.29 -2.37
CA LEU A 67 -1.88 -7.72 -2.07
C LEU A 67 -2.88 -8.55 -2.88
N GLU A 68 -3.52 -7.94 -3.91
CA GLU A 68 -4.46 -8.61 -4.81
C GLU A 68 -5.54 -9.39 -4.07
N VAL A 69 -6.10 -8.79 -3.04
CA VAL A 69 -7.24 -9.38 -2.34
C VAL A 69 -8.44 -9.33 -3.29
N ASN A 70 -8.57 -10.36 -4.13
CA ASN A 70 -9.53 -10.47 -5.23
C ASN A 70 -11.02 -10.47 -4.82
N GLU A 71 -11.35 -10.26 -3.56
CA GLU A 71 -12.71 -10.32 -3.03
C GLU A 71 -13.15 -9.03 -2.33
N LEU A 72 -12.91 -7.87 -2.93
CA LEU A 72 -13.32 -6.57 -2.38
C LEU A 72 -14.85 -6.38 -2.20
N GLY A 73 -15.64 -7.35 -2.58
CA GLY A 73 -17.09 -7.37 -2.35
C GLY A 73 -17.55 -8.13 -1.11
N ARG A 74 -16.68 -8.92 -0.49
CA ARG A 74 -16.92 -9.70 0.74
C ARG A 74 -15.72 -9.50 1.65
N GLN A 75 -15.84 -9.65 2.95
CA GLN A 75 -14.80 -9.41 3.96
C GLN A 75 -13.36 -9.67 3.45
N ALA A 76 -12.74 -8.63 2.90
CA ALA A 76 -11.36 -8.71 2.45
C ALA A 76 -10.48 -8.91 3.69
N SER A 77 -9.80 -10.05 3.76
CA SER A 77 -8.89 -10.39 4.84
C SER A 77 -7.50 -10.62 4.26
N TYR A 78 -6.49 -10.01 4.83
CA TYR A 78 -5.10 -10.16 4.39
C TYR A 78 -4.15 -10.19 5.59
N GLU A 79 -3.05 -10.89 5.41
CA GLU A 79 -1.96 -10.85 6.37
C GLU A 79 -1.15 -9.58 6.18
N LEU A 80 -0.95 -8.86 7.27
CA LEU A 80 -0.11 -7.68 7.31
C LEU A 80 1.07 -7.98 8.24
N PRO A 81 2.18 -8.52 7.72
CA PRO A 81 3.34 -8.92 8.51
C PRO A 81 4.18 -7.70 8.93
N LEU A 82 3.51 -6.67 9.44
CA LEU A 82 4.12 -5.43 9.91
C LEU A 82 3.83 -5.23 11.39
N THR A 83 4.86 -4.85 12.12
CA THR A 83 4.71 -4.38 13.51
C THR A 83 4.05 -2.99 13.54
N GLN A 84 3.51 -2.60 14.69
CA GLN A 84 2.99 -1.24 14.88
C GLN A 84 4.07 -0.16 14.71
N GLU A 85 5.32 -0.48 15.00
CA GLU A 85 6.48 0.38 14.75
C GLU A 85 6.68 0.60 13.25
N GLN A 86 6.73 -0.47 12.46
CA GLN A 86 6.87 -0.41 11.01
C GLN A 86 5.69 0.32 10.33
N LEU A 87 4.46 0.10 10.82
CA LEU A 87 3.31 0.88 10.37
C LEU A 87 3.46 2.36 10.72
N GLY A 88 3.96 2.65 11.91
CA GLY A 88 4.23 4.02 12.36
C GLY A 88 5.26 4.71 11.48
N ASP A 89 6.35 4.04 11.17
CA ASP A 89 7.40 4.55 10.27
C ASP A 89 6.84 4.90 8.89
N ALA A 90 5.97 4.03 8.33
CA ALA A 90 5.37 4.25 7.02
C ALA A 90 4.44 5.49 6.96
N VAL A 91 3.84 5.90 8.07
CA VAL A 91 2.85 7.01 8.12
C VAL A 91 3.24 8.13 9.08
N SER A 92 4.47 8.14 9.57
CA SER A 92 4.99 9.14 10.53
C SER A 92 4.14 9.25 11.80
N LEU A 93 3.87 8.10 12.42
CA LEU A 93 3.15 7.98 13.70
C LEU A 93 3.96 7.14 14.69
N THR A 94 3.77 7.40 15.97
CA THR A 94 4.32 6.53 17.03
C THR A 94 3.52 5.22 17.10
N PRO A 95 4.12 4.10 17.59
CA PRO A 95 3.38 2.84 17.78
C PRO A 95 2.12 3.00 18.64
N VAL A 96 2.18 3.85 19.65
CA VAL A 96 1.02 4.16 20.52
C VAL A 96 -0.11 4.83 19.73
N GLN A 97 0.23 5.76 18.84
CA GLN A 97 -0.77 6.39 17.96
C GLN A 97 -1.35 5.39 16.97
N VAL A 98 -0.50 4.55 16.36
CA VAL A 98 -0.95 3.47 15.46
C VAL A 98 -1.95 2.57 16.15
N ASN A 99 -1.61 2.04 17.33
CA ASN A 99 -2.51 1.19 18.10
C ASN A 99 -3.85 1.86 18.38
N ARG A 100 -3.83 3.12 18.85
CA ARG A 100 -5.04 3.89 19.14
C ARG A 100 -5.91 4.07 17.88
N MET A 101 -5.32 4.31 16.71
CA MET A 101 -6.06 4.46 15.45
C MET A 101 -6.65 3.13 14.98
N LEU A 102 -5.89 2.03 15.06
CA LEU A 102 -6.40 0.69 14.75
C LEU A 102 -7.59 0.31 15.66
N MET A 103 -7.48 0.55 16.96
CA MET A 103 -8.59 0.33 17.90
C MET A 103 -9.82 1.18 17.56
N SER A 104 -9.62 2.45 17.20
CA SER A 104 -10.70 3.35 16.76
C SER A 104 -11.41 2.84 15.49
N LEU A 105 -10.66 2.38 14.49
CA LEU A 105 -11.23 1.81 13.27
C LEU A 105 -11.99 0.50 13.56
N ALA A 106 -11.47 -0.32 14.47
CA ALA A 106 -12.11 -1.56 14.89
C ALA A 106 -13.41 -1.29 15.69
N ALA A 107 -13.42 -0.32 16.58
CA ALA A 107 -14.62 0.07 17.34
C ALA A 107 -15.76 0.53 16.43
N ASP A 108 -15.45 1.15 15.30
CA ASP A 108 -16.44 1.54 14.28
C ASP A 108 -16.81 0.40 13.32
N GLY A 109 -16.29 -0.82 13.53
CA GLY A 109 -16.55 -1.99 12.69
C GLY A 109 -15.98 -1.89 11.28
N LEU A 110 -15.00 -1.00 11.06
CA LEU A 110 -14.38 -0.81 9.74
C LEU A 110 -13.34 -1.88 9.46
N ILE A 111 -12.66 -2.34 10.49
CA ILE A 111 -11.67 -3.42 10.44
C ILE A 111 -11.87 -4.35 11.63
N SER A 112 -11.35 -5.57 11.52
CA SER A 112 -11.02 -6.42 12.67
C SER A 112 -9.58 -6.88 12.52
N SER A 113 -8.89 -7.08 13.64
CA SER A 113 -7.50 -7.49 13.66
C SER A 113 -7.35 -8.69 14.57
N ASP A 114 -6.77 -9.75 14.04
CA ASP A 114 -6.35 -10.93 14.82
C ASP A 114 -4.88 -11.21 14.50
N LYS A 115 -4.02 -10.98 15.52
CA LYS A 115 -2.56 -11.09 15.41
C LYS A 115 -2.03 -10.25 14.23
N LEU A 116 -1.67 -10.92 13.12
CA LEU A 116 -1.12 -10.30 11.90
C LEU A 116 -2.17 -10.15 10.79
N THR A 117 -3.39 -10.63 10.99
CA THR A 117 -4.44 -10.59 9.98
C THR A 117 -5.32 -9.36 10.17
N ILE A 118 -5.48 -8.59 9.12
CA ILE A 118 -6.43 -7.47 9.04
C ILE A 118 -7.60 -7.91 8.16
N SER A 119 -8.81 -7.80 8.69
CA SER A 119 -10.04 -8.02 7.93
C SER A 119 -10.82 -6.71 7.81
N ILE A 120 -11.22 -6.37 6.59
CA ILE A 120 -11.96 -5.14 6.31
C ILE A 120 -13.46 -5.45 6.38
N GLY A 121 -14.15 -4.88 7.36
CA GLY A 121 -15.58 -5.07 7.58
C GLY A 121 -16.48 -4.33 6.58
N GLY A 122 -15.94 -3.30 5.91
CA GLY A 122 -16.69 -2.51 4.93
C GLY A 122 -15.81 -1.63 4.07
N TRP A 123 -15.41 -2.14 2.88
CA TRP A 123 -14.50 -1.45 1.96
C TRP A 123 -14.88 0.02 1.69
N LYS A 124 -16.12 0.26 1.24
CA LYS A 124 -16.56 1.62 0.89
C LYS A 124 -16.47 2.61 2.05
N LYS A 125 -16.76 2.14 3.27
CA LYS A 125 -16.68 2.98 4.47
C LYS A 125 -15.23 3.25 4.84
N LEU A 126 -14.36 2.23 4.81
CA LEU A 126 -12.94 2.38 5.10
C LEU A 126 -12.26 3.28 4.08
N ALA A 127 -12.50 3.09 2.79
CA ALA A 127 -11.97 3.94 1.73
C ALA A 127 -12.39 5.41 1.90
N LYS A 128 -13.65 5.66 2.29
CA LYS A 128 -14.12 7.01 2.60
C LYS A 128 -13.40 7.63 3.80
N VAL A 129 -13.18 6.86 4.87
CA VAL A 129 -12.42 7.32 6.05
C VAL A 129 -10.95 7.56 5.69
N GLY A 130 -10.37 6.71 4.85
CA GLY A 130 -8.99 6.83 4.37
C GLY A 130 -8.78 7.89 3.29
N ASP A 131 -9.85 8.57 2.84
CA ASP A 131 -9.77 9.47 1.67
C ASP A 131 -9.01 8.78 0.53
N PHE A 132 -9.40 7.52 0.24
CA PHE A 132 -8.65 6.62 -0.62
C PHE A 132 -9.23 6.56 -2.02
N ASP A 133 -8.40 6.89 -3.00
CA ASP A 133 -8.69 6.77 -4.42
C ASP A 133 -7.59 5.91 -5.08
N PRO A 134 -7.90 4.71 -5.60
CA PRO A 134 -6.89 3.78 -6.10
C PRO A 134 -6.23 4.19 -7.43
N ARG A 135 -6.66 5.27 -8.08
CA ARG A 135 -6.17 5.67 -9.41
C ARG A 135 -4.65 5.82 -9.49
N TYR A 136 -4.01 6.26 -8.39
CA TYR A 136 -2.56 6.44 -8.35
C TYR A 136 -1.77 5.12 -8.34
N LEU A 137 -2.44 4.00 -8.04
CA LEU A 137 -1.83 2.66 -8.07
C LEU A 137 -1.76 2.07 -9.47
N HIS A 138 -2.51 2.62 -10.43
CA HIS A 138 -2.57 2.17 -11.83
C HIS A 138 -2.82 0.66 -12.00
N LEU A 139 -3.56 0.03 -11.07
CA LEU A 139 -3.88 -1.40 -11.11
C LEU A 139 -4.72 -1.72 -12.35
N GLY A 140 -4.31 -2.77 -13.09
CA GLY A 140 -5.03 -3.22 -14.31
C GLY A 140 -4.68 -2.46 -15.59
N GLN A 141 -3.68 -1.58 -15.59
CA GLN A 141 -3.19 -0.90 -16.79
C GLN A 141 -1.88 -1.50 -17.32
N ALA A 142 -1.47 -2.67 -16.83
CA ALA A 142 -0.38 -3.42 -17.47
C ALA A 142 -0.86 -3.86 -18.87
N ALA A 143 -0.33 -3.22 -19.88
CA ALA A 143 -0.56 -3.49 -21.29
C ALA A 143 0.07 -4.81 -21.73
#